data_067cdad055e6bcc7a010da54ace8e880
#
_entry.id   067cdad055e6bcc7a010da54ace8e880
#
_cell.length_a   1.000
_cell.length_b   1.000
_cell.length_c   1.000
_cell.angle_alpha   90.00
_cell.angle_beta   90.00
_cell.angle_gamma   90.00
#
_symmetry.space_group_name_H-M   'P 1'
#
loop_
_entity.id
_entity.type
_entity.pdbx_description
1 polymer ?
#
loop_
_entity_poly.entity_id
_entity_poly.type
_entity_poly.pdbx_seq_one_letter_code
_entity_poly.pdbx_strand_id
1 'polypeptide(L)'
;MLGAAFDARGAQEGFFATHFFTVRDQEKSKDFYVRILGGKVIKAENPCYIKLANSWIILNCGGDPTPDKPEVVLETPTDLNRASSFLNLRVADIWACYKQWGEKGAIFLTEPLPNPDGWEWRCYMRDPDGYLIEVGQYTQMALDSFKAEAS
;
A
#
# COMPACT_ATOMS: atom_id res chain seq x y z
N MET A 1 0.84 10.76 17.26
CA MET A 1 0.10 12.04 17.20
C MET A 1 -0.30 12.50 15.82
N LEU A 2 0.31 11.99 14.80
CA LEU A 2 -0.13 12.23 13.41
C LEU A 2 -1.49 11.59 13.12
N GLY A 3 -1.92 10.62 13.91
CA GLY A 3 -3.12 9.86 13.64
C GLY A 3 -4.43 10.63 13.65
N ALA A 4 -4.68 11.42 14.68
CA ALA A 4 -5.93 12.14 14.82
C ALA A 4 -6.04 13.37 13.90
N ALA A 5 -4.90 13.95 13.56
CA ALA A 5 -4.84 15.10 12.67
C ALA A 5 -4.99 14.70 11.20
N PHE A 6 -4.82 13.43 10.93
CA PHE A 6 -4.74 12.92 9.58
C PHE A 6 -6.09 12.45 9.03
N ASP A 7 -7.12 12.39 9.86
CA ASP A 7 -8.40 11.79 9.47
C ASP A 7 -9.05 12.50 8.28
N ALA A 8 -9.86 13.51 8.45
CA ALA A 8 -10.56 14.15 7.34
C ALA A 8 -10.12 15.60 7.07
N ARG A 9 -9.18 16.14 7.84
CA ARG A 9 -8.83 17.56 7.70
C ARG A 9 -8.20 17.90 6.36
N GLY A 10 -7.37 17.01 5.82
CA GLY A 10 -6.79 17.23 4.50
C GLY A 10 -7.85 17.42 3.41
N ALA A 11 -8.97 16.71 3.52
CA ALA A 11 -10.08 16.84 2.59
C ALA A 11 -10.90 18.11 2.80
N GLN A 12 -10.76 18.79 3.93
CA GLN A 12 -11.48 20.04 4.24
C GLN A 12 -10.64 21.26 3.94
N GLU A 13 -9.32 21.20 4.15
CA GLU A 13 -8.42 22.35 4.08
C GLU A 13 -7.45 22.32 2.89
N GLY A 14 -7.50 21.29 2.09
CA GLY A 14 -6.59 21.07 0.97
C GLY A 14 -6.90 19.75 0.29
N PHE A 15 -5.88 18.93 0.13
CA PHE A 15 -6.06 17.56 -0.36
C PHE A 15 -5.02 16.63 0.28
N PHE A 16 -5.36 15.35 0.33
CA PHE A 16 -4.41 14.29 0.63
C PHE A 16 -4.60 13.13 -0.35
N ALA A 17 -3.52 12.42 -0.62
CA ALA A 17 -3.55 11.31 -1.56
C ALA A 17 -4.00 10.03 -0.87
N THR A 18 -4.92 9.32 -1.47
CA THR A 18 -5.34 7.99 -1.07
C THR A 18 -5.15 7.04 -2.26
N HIS A 19 -5.20 5.74 -2.03
CA HIS A 19 -5.10 4.77 -3.10
C HIS A 19 -6.33 3.87 -3.11
N PHE A 20 -6.90 3.69 -4.29
CA PHE A 20 -8.09 2.86 -4.50
C PHE A 20 -7.68 1.53 -5.12
N PHE A 21 -8.09 0.44 -4.48
CA PHE A 21 -7.94 -0.90 -5.02
C PHE A 21 -9.30 -1.48 -5.40
N THR A 22 -9.41 -1.98 -6.60
CA THR A 22 -10.52 -2.84 -6.99
C THR A 22 -10.25 -4.25 -6.47
N VAL A 23 -11.17 -4.80 -5.70
CA VAL A 23 -10.99 -6.09 -5.01
C VAL A 23 -12.09 -7.08 -5.39
N ARG A 24 -11.77 -8.38 -5.39
CA ARG A 24 -12.76 -9.45 -5.61
C ARG A 24 -13.59 -9.73 -4.37
N ASP A 25 -12.92 -9.71 -3.22
CA ASP A 25 -13.52 -10.04 -1.93
C ASP A 25 -13.06 -9.00 -0.91
N GLN A 26 -13.96 -8.09 -0.57
CA GLN A 26 -13.66 -6.97 0.33
C GLN A 26 -13.22 -7.44 1.72
N GLU A 27 -13.80 -8.52 2.24
CA GLU A 27 -13.43 -9.05 3.56
C GLU A 27 -12.03 -9.65 3.58
N LYS A 28 -11.65 -10.39 2.53
CA LYS A 28 -10.29 -10.92 2.41
C LYS A 28 -9.25 -9.82 2.30
N SER A 29 -9.52 -8.80 1.51
CA SER A 29 -8.62 -7.67 1.36
C SER A 29 -8.53 -6.86 2.65
N LYS A 30 -9.65 -6.61 3.32
CA LYS A 30 -9.69 -5.96 4.62
C LYS A 30 -8.85 -6.73 5.65
N ASP A 31 -9.01 -8.05 5.73
CA ASP A 31 -8.20 -8.88 6.63
C ASP A 31 -6.70 -8.73 6.36
N PHE A 32 -6.31 -8.77 5.10
CA PHE A 32 -4.90 -8.61 4.71
C PHE A 32 -4.32 -7.27 5.20
N TYR A 33 -4.97 -6.17 4.86
CA TYR A 33 -4.45 -4.83 5.19
C TYR A 33 -4.53 -4.52 6.69
N VAL A 34 -5.46 -5.11 7.41
CA VAL A 34 -5.61 -4.91 8.87
C VAL A 34 -4.73 -5.88 9.64
N ARG A 35 -4.91 -7.16 9.44
CA ARG A 35 -4.24 -8.20 10.25
C ARG A 35 -2.75 -8.30 9.93
N ILE A 36 -2.39 -8.26 8.66
CA ILE A 36 -0.98 -8.41 8.23
C ILE A 36 -0.26 -7.06 8.31
N LEU A 37 -0.79 -6.03 7.67
CA LEU A 37 -0.09 -4.75 7.56
C LEU A 37 -0.38 -3.76 8.68
N GLY A 38 -1.30 -4.08 9.59
CA GLY A 38 -1.57 -3.23 10.75
C GLY A 38 -2.46 -2.02 10.47
N GLY A 39 -3.20 -2.04 9.37
CA GLY A 39 -4.14 -0.99 9.03
C GLY A 39 -5.31 -0.91 10.00
N LYS A 40 -5.93 0.26 10.07
CA LYS A 40 -7.09 0.52 10.92
C LYS A 40 -8.31 0.83 10.07
N VAL A 41 -9.41 0.12 10.32
CA VAL A 41 -10.67 0.36 9.60
C VAL A 41 -11.25 1.71 10.00
N ILE A 42 -11.49 2.56 9.00
CA ILE A 42 -12.16 3.84 9.16
C ILE A 42 -13.65 3.71 8.79
N LYS A 43 -13.93 2.98 7.71
CA LYS A 43 -15.28 2.64 7.26
C LYS A 43 -15.27 1.16 6.87
N ALA A 44 -16.23 0.40 7.39
CA ALA A 44 -16.17 -1.05 7.29
C ALA A 44 -16.41 -1.62 5.90
N GLU A 45 -17.33 -1.00 5.13
CA GLU A 45 -17.74 -1.59 3.84
C GLU A 45 -18.36 -0.55 2.90
N ASN A 46 -18.41 -0.88 1.62
CA ASN A 46 -19.16 -0.23 0.55
C ASN A 46 -18.90 1.28 0.36
N PRO A 47 -17.68 1.72 0.13
CA PRO A 47 -16.40 1.00 0.14
C PRO A 47 -15.81 0.87 1.54
N CYS A 48 -14.81 0.00 1.68
CA CYS A 48 -14.04 -0.10 2.91
C CYS A 48 -12.88 0.91 2.88
N TYR A 49 -12.76 1.72 3.92
CA TYR A 49 -11.63 2.62 4.10
C TYR A 49 -10.73 2.12 5.21
N ILE A 50 -9.45 2.04 4.94
CA ILE A 50 -8.44 1.61 5.91
C ILE A 50 -7.35 2.66 5.99
N LYS A 51 -7.06 3.14 7.20
CA LYS A 51 -5.88 3.94 7.45
C LYS A 51 -4.67 3.02 7.51
N LEU A 52 -3.71 3.28 6.63
CA LEU A 52 -2.45 2.53 6.56
C LEU A 52 -1.29 3.51 6.64
N ALA A 53 -0.49 3.40 7.72
CA ALA A 53 0.62 4.32 7.98
C ALA A 53 0.18 5.79 7.89
N ASN A 54 0.72 6.55 6.96
CA ASN A 54 0.44 7.98 6.78
C ASN A 54 -0.63 8.28 5.71
N SER A 55 -1.33 7.27 5.22
CA SER A 55 -2.34 7.46 4.18
C SER A 55 -3.54 6.55 4.42
N TRP A 56 -4.49 6.63 3.51
CA TRP A 56 -5.65 5.75 3.49
C TRP A 56 -5.62 4.91 2.22
N ILE A 57 -6.20 3.74 2.30
CA ILE A 57 -6.54 2.92 1.14
C ILE A 57 -8.04 2.70 1.12
N ILE A 58 -8.56 2.58 -0.08
CA ILE A 58 -9.99 2.35 -0.34
C ILE A 58 -10.11 1.02 -1.05
N LEU A 59 -10.92 0.12 -0.51
CA LEU A 59 -11.16 -1.20 -1.07
C LEU A 59 -12.61 -1.28 -1.52
N ASN A 60 -12.84 -1.49 -2.79
CA ASN A 60 -14.20 -1.70 -3.29
C ASN A 60 -14.21 -2.73 -4.42
N CYS A 61 -15.35 -3.38 -4.59
CA CYS A 61 -15.53 -4.30 -5.70
C CYS A 61 -15.53 -3.54 -7.02
N GLY A 62 -15.13 -4.25 -8.07
CA GLY A 62 -15.09 -3.68 -9.41
C GLY A 62 -16.47 -3.34 -9.95
N GLY A 63 -16.49 -2.71 -11.07
CA GLY A 63 -17.75 -2.32 -11.68
C GLY A 63 -17.64 -1.74 -13.07
N ASP A 64 -18.79 -1.63 -13.69
CA ASP A 64 -18.97 -1.09 -15.03
C ASP A 64 -18.66 0.41 -15.10
N PRO A 65 -18.55 0.96 -16.31
CA PRO A 65 -18.45 2.41 -16.50
C PRO A 65 -19.59 3.16 -15.81
N THR A 66 -19.28 4.35 -15.36
CA THR A 66 -20.23 5.28 -14.74
C THR A 66 -20.23 6.61 -15.50
N PRO A 67 -21.23 7.49 -15.30
CA PRO A 67 -21.29 8.76 -16.04
C PRO A 67 -20.04 9.64 -15.89
N ASP A 68 -19.31 9.53 -14.77
CA ASP A 68 -18.09 10.28 -14.51
C ASP A 68 -16.81 9.58 -15.01
N LYS A 69 -16.92 8.33 -15.46
CA LYS A 69 -15.87 7.56 -16.14
C LYS A 69 -16.48 6.65 -17.20
N PRO A 70 -16.99 7.22 -18.27
CA PRO A 70 -17.96 6.58 -19.16
C PRO A 70 -17.45 5.36 -19.95
N GLU A 71 -16.14 5.17 -20.03
CA GLU A 71 -15.57 4.01 -20.75
C GLU A 71 -14.67 3.17 -19.87
N VAL A 72 -14.53 3.51 -18.59
CA VAL A 72 -13.60 2.84 -17.69
C VAL A 72 -14.29 1.76 -16.86
N VAL A 73 -13.82 0.54 -17.02
CA VAL A 73 -14.20 -0.60 -16.18
C VAL A 73 -13.16 -0.74 -15.07
N LEU A 74 -13.61 -0.91 -13.86
CA LEU A 74 -12.76 -1.24 -12.72
C LEU A 74 -12.71 -2.76 -12.56
N GLU A 75 -11.52 -3.32 -12.74
CA GLU A 75 -11.32 -4.76 -12.63
C GLU A 75 -10.03 -5.08 -11.85
N THR A 76 -9.96 -6.30 -11.34
CA THR A 76 -8.75 -6.80 -10.68
C THR A 76 -7.72 -7.23 -11.71
N PRO A 77 -6.42 -7.35 -11.32
CA PRO A 77 -5.39 -7.78 -12.25
C PRO A 77 -5.67 -9.14 -12.87
N THR A 78 -5.47 -9.25 -14.17
CA THR A 78 -5.58 -10.52 -14.92
C THR A 78 -4.23 -11.17 -15.16
N ASP A 79 -3.18 -10.37 -15.36
CA ASP A 79 -1.81 -10.84 -15.49
C ASP A 79 -0.97 -10.25 -14.35
N LEU A 80 -0.65 -11.08 -13.36
CA LEU A 80 0.06 -10.66 -12.16
C LEU A 80 1.51 -10.24 -12.44
N ASN A 81 2.07 -10.61 -13.60
CA ASN A 81 3.43 -10.24 -13.98
C ASN A 81 3.50 -8.93 -14.78
N ARG A 82 2.36 -8.25 -14.92
CA ARG A 82 2.27 -6.95 -15.58
C ARG A 82 1.62 -5.95 -14.63
N ALA A 83 2.41 -5.04 -14.10
CA ALA A 83 1.93 -4.01 -13.18
C ALA A 83 2.36 -2.63 -13.69
N SER A 84 1.43 -1.70 -13.74
CA SER A 84 1.68 -0.32 -14.15
C SER A 84 1.90 0.62 -12.95
N SER A 85 1.41 0.25 -11.79
CA SER A 85 1.62 0.98 -10.53
C SER A 85 1.51 0.00 -9.37
N PHE A 86 1.99 0.40 -8.21
CA PHE A 86 1.91 -0.43 -7.01
C PHE A 86 2.00 0.43 -5.75
N LEU A 87 1.48 -0.10 -4.66
CA LEU A 87 1.66 0.49 -3.35
C LEU A 87 3.10 0.30 -2.90
N ASN A 88 3.73 1.37 -2.42
CA ASN A 88 5.11 1.36 -1.99
C ASN A 88 5.17 1.71 -0.50
N LEU A 89 5.66 0.78 0.31
CA LEU A 89 5.78 0.95 1.76
C LEU A 89 7.26 1.15 2.12
N ARG A 90 7.55 2.25 2.80
CA ARG A 90 8.90 2.51 3.33
C ARG A 90 8.92 2.19 4.80
N VAL A 91 9.82 1.31 5.21
CA VAL A 91 9.87 0.76 6.56
C VAL A 91 11.24 1.00 7.22
N ALA A 92 11.24 1.04 8.53
CA ALA A 92 12.47 1.23 9.30
C ALA A 92 13.32 -0.04 9.38
N ASP A 93 12.68 -1.21 9.36
CA ASP A 93 13.34 -2.52 9.47
C ASP A 93 12.65 -3.52 8.55
N ILE A 94 13.19 -3.68 7.35
CA ILE A 94 12.61 -4.54 6.32
C ILE A 94 12.66 -6.03 6.69
N TRP A 95 13.71 -6.47 7.40
CA TRP A 95 13.83 -7.86 7.81
C TRP A 95 12.81 -8.23 8.88
N ALA A 96 12.55 -7.31 9.82
CA ALA A 96 11.49 -7.49 10.81
C ALA A 96 10.11 -7.56 10.14
N CYS A 97 9.84 -6.67 9.19
CA CYS A 97 8.59 -6.69 8.42
C CYS A 97 8.44 -7.97 7.60
N TYR A 98 9.47 -8.38 6.90
CA TYR A 98 9.48 -9.62 6.13
C TYR A 98 9.11 -10.82 6.99
N LYS A 99 9.76 -10.94 8.15
CA LYS A 99 9.50 -12.03 9.09
C LYS A 99 8.08 -11.98 9.65
N GLN A 100 7.69 -10.84 10.23
CA GLN A 100 6.39 -10.70 10.90
C GLN A 100 5.22 -10.87 9.95
N TRP A 101 5.29 -10.25 8.77
CA TRP A 101 4.22 -10.35 7.78
C TRP A 101 4.15 -11.72 7.14
N GLY A 102 5.30 -12.35 6.90
CA GLY A 102 5.37 -13.73 6.43
C GLY A 102 4.76 -14.72 7.41
N GLU A 103 5.01 -14.57 8.70
CA GLU A 103 4.41 -15.39 9.77
C GLU A 103 2.87 -15.23 9.81
N LYS A 104 2.35 -14.08 9.41
CA LYS A 104 0.91 -13.83 9.31
C LYS A 104 0.29 -14.28 8.00
N GLY A 105 1.10 -14.81 7.08
CA GLY A 105 0.62 -15.37 5.83
C GLY A 105 0.88 -14.51 4.58
N ALA A 106 1.62 -13.42 4.68
CA ALA A 106 2.01 -12.65 3.50
C ALA A 106 2.88 -13.48 2.56
N ILE A 107 2.64 -13.34 1.26
CA ILE A 107 3.40 -14.05 0.22
C ILE A 107 4.35 -13.07 -0.44
N PHE A 108 5.65 -13.29 -0.24
CA PHE A 108 6.71 -12.49 -0.85
C PHE A 108 7.25 -13.17 -2.10
N LEU A 109 7.64 -12.36 -3.09
CA LEU A 109 8.29 -12.87 -4.31
C LEU A 109 9.72 -13.32 -4.03
N THR A 110 10.43 -12.58 -3.18
CA THR A 110 11.77 -12.92 -2.71
C THR A 110 11.93 -12.44 -1.27
N GLU A 111 13.00 -12.84 -0.62
CA GLU A 111 13.47 -12.16 0.58
C GLU A 111 13.97 -10.74 0.24
N PRO A 112 14.20 -9.87 1.23
CA PRO A 112 14.81 -8.57 0.97
C PRO A 112 16.17 -8.68 0.28
N LEU A 113 16.35 -7.93 -0.80
CA LEU A 113 17.57 -7.89 -1.58
C LEU A 113 18.12 -6.46 -1.61
N PRO A 114 19.46 -6.30 -1.62
CA PRO A 114 20.06 -4.98 -1.75
C PRO A 114 19.91 -4.48 -3.18
N ASN A 115 19.61 -3.21 -3.35
CA ASN A 115 19.65 -2.58 -4.65
C ASN A 115 21.11 -2.37 -5.06
N PRO A 116 21.51 -2.70 -6.31
CA PRO A 116 22.90 -2.58 -6.75
C PRO A 116 23.53 -1.19 -6.60
N ASP A 117 22.73 -0.13 -6.63
CA ASP A 117 23.21 1.23 -6.42
C ASP A 117 23.43 1.60 -4.94
N GLY A 118 23.11 0.69 -4.01
CA GLY A 118 23.29 0.90 -2.58
C GLY A 118 22.23 1.80 -1.95
N TRP A 119 21.16 2.15 -2.68
CA TRP A 119 20.17 3.10 -2.24
C TRP A 119 19.21 2.53 -1.20
N GLU A 120 18.83 1.27 -1.38
CA GLU A 120 17.80 0.62 -0.53
C GLU A 120 17.96 -0.90 -0.51
N TRP A 121 17.30 -1.50 0.48
CA TRP A 121 16.90 -2.90 0.49
C TRP A 121 15.44 -2.96 0.14
N ARG A 122 15.02 -3.90 -0.69
CA ARG A 122 13.61 -4.04 -1.03
C ARG A 122 13.21 -5.49 -1.30
N CYS A 123 11.94 -5.75 -1.11
CA CYS A 123 11.25 -6.96 -1.54
C CYS A 123 9.85 -6.60 -1.98
N TYR A 124 9.19 -7.53 -2.64
CA TYR A 124 7.82 -7.36 -3.11
C TYR A 124 6.94 -8.45 -2.54
N MET A 125 5.71 -8.10 -2.24
CA MET A 125 4.67 -9.04 -1.87
C MET A 125 3.41 -8.79 -2.69
N ARG A 126 2.45 -9.70 -2.60
CA ARG A 126 1.17 -9.56 -3.27
C ARG A 126 0.06 -9.52 -2.23
N ASP A 127 -0.95 -8.69 -2.52
CA ASP A 127 -2.17 -8.71 -1.75
C ASP A 127 -3.10 -9.87 -2.23
N PRO A 128 -4.30 -10.06 -1.63
CA PRO A 128 -5.19 -11.15 -2.01
C PRO A 128 -5.65 -11.17 -3.46
N ASP A 129 -5.68 -10.03 -4.14
CA ASP A 129 -6.03 -9.92 -5.55
C ASP A 129 -4.82 -10.03 -6.48
N GLY A 130 -3.62 -10.13 -5.92
CA GLY A 130 -2.39 -10.19 -6.67
C GLY A 130 -1.77 -8.83 -6.94
N TYR A 131 -2.28 -7.75 -6.38
CA TYR A 131 -1.64 -6.44 -6.48
C TYR A 131 -0.24 -6.48 -5.89
N LEU A 132 0.69 -5.92 -6.63
CA LEU A 132 2.08 -5.82 -6.20
C LEU A 132 2.22 -4.75 -5.12
N ILE A 133 2.97 -5.07 -4.08
CA ILE A 133 3.32 -4.12 -3.01
C ILE A 133 4.84 -4.18 -2.83
N GLU A 134 5.48 -3.04 -2.95
CA GLU A 134 6.90 -2.92 -2.66
C GLU A 134 7.11 -2.58 -1.19
N VAL A 135 8.05 -3.27 -0.56
CA VAL A 135 8.53 -2.94 0.78
C VAL A 135 10.00 -2.57 0.66
N GLY A 136 10.34 -1.38 1.10
CA GLY A 136 11.70 -0.85 0.98
C GLY A 136 12.19 -0.20 2.26
N GLN A 137 13.49 -0.34 2.49
CA GLN A 137 14.20 0.33 3.55
C GLN A 137 15.37 1.11 2.94
N TYR A 138 15.38 2.42 3.16
CA TYR A 138 16.50 3.26 2.72
C TYR A 138 17.77 2.94 3.49
N THR A 139 18.90 2.93 2.78
CA THR A 139 20.22 2.90 3.41
C THR A 139 20.53 4.24 4.06
N GLN A 140 21.55 4.27 4.93
CA GLN A 140 21.99 5.52 5.54
C GLN A 140 22.46 6.53 4.48
N MET A 141 23.09 6.07 3.41
CA MET A 141 23.49 6.91 2.28
C MET A 141 22.29 7.63 1.66
N ALA A 142 21.20 6.93 1.42
CA ALA A 142 19.98 7.53 0.88
C ALA A 142 19.37 8.56 1.84
N LEU A 143 19.30 8.22 3.13
CA LEU A 143 18.76 9.13 4.15
C LEU A 143 19.58 10.40 4.28
N ASP A 144 20.89 10.30 4.20
CA ASP A 144 21.79 11.46 4.27
C ASP A 144 21.62 12.35 3.03
N SER A 145 21.41 11.75 1.86
CA SER A 145 21.12 12.50 0.63
C SER A 145 19.84 13.33 0.75
N PHE A 146 18.78 12.78 1.30
CA PHE A 146 17.52 13.52 1.52
C PHE A 146 17.70 14.69 2.48
N LYS A 147 18.51 14.54 3.51
CA LYS A 147 18.81 15.66 4.44
C LYS A 147 19.55 16.78 3.74
N ALA A 148 20.49 16.46 2.87
CA ALA A 148 21.26 17.44 2.12
C ALA A 148 20.39 18.27 1.17
N GLU A 149 19.40 17.65 0.53
CA GLU A 149 18.48 18.34 -0.36
C GLU A 149 17.44 19.18 0.38
N ALA A 150 17.09 18.82 1.61
CA ALA A 150 16.12 19.55 2.44
C ALA A 150 16.72 20.80 3.12
N SER A 151 18.03 20.97 3.12
CA SER A 151 18.73 22.11 3.72
C SER A 151 19.09 23.15 2.66
#